data_86f1f6787a8d429e725c0928edde8ea1
#
_entry.id   86f1f6787a8d429e725c0928edde8ea1
#
_cell.length_a   1.000
_cell.length_b   1.000
_cell.length_c   1.000
_cell.angle_alpha   90.00
_cell.angle_beta   90.00
_cell.angle_gamma   90.00
#
_symmetry.space_group_name_H-M   'P 1'
#
loop_
_entity.id
_entity.type
_entity.pdbx_description
1 polymer ?
#
loop_
_entity_poly.entity_id
_entity_poly.type
_entity_poly.pdbx_seq_one_letter_code
_entity_poly.pdbx_strand_id
1 'polypeptide(L)'
;MALASILIVHFNATVTGYFTLPHKLFTSTLVQGIYLGDFGSSLFFIVSGASLALTVPPEQSPWQFYKKRAKAVFPLFWLAWVVCFSIRFLSQPGYYTGAKTITLVLTFLGLDNFAVAAGWVGMDFACVGEWFLGSILFLYLLFPLL
;
A
#
# COMPACT_ATOMS: atom_id res chain seq x y z
N MET A 1 -13.80 -9.17 -6.63
CA MET A 1 -14.49 -8.17 -5.79
C MET A 1 -13.52 -7.24 -5.07
N ALA A 2 -12.52 -7.73 -4.30
CA ALA A 2 -11.55 -6.89 -3.57
C ALA A 2 -10.88 -5.81 -4.43
N LEU A 3 -10.34 -6.18 -5.59
CA LEU A 3 -9.71 -5.21 -6.50
C LEU A 3 -10.70 -4.14 -6.99
N ALA A 4 -11.92 -4.53 -7.31
CA ALA A 4 -12.94 -3.58 -7.80
C ALA A 4 -13.32 -2.55 -6.72
N SER A 5 -13.50 -2.95 -5.46
CA SER A 5 -13.80 -2.01 -4.37
C SER A 5 -12.64 -1.03 -4.12
N ILE A 6 -11.40 -1.49 -4.16
CA ILE A 6 -10.22 -0.63 -4.05
C ILE A 6 -10.14 0.36 -5.22
N LEU A 7 -10.33 -0.11 -6.45
CA LEU A 7 -10.32 0.75 -7.64
C LEU A 7 -11.41 1.83 -7.59
N ILE A 8 -12.62 1.49 -7.18
CA ILE A 8 -13.73 2.46 -7.05
C ILE A 8 -13.37 3.56 -6.06
N VAL A 9 -12.81 3.19 -4.90
CA VAL A 9 -12.41 4.15 -3.87
C VAL A 9 -11.31 5.08 -4.38
N HIS A 10 -10.26 4.54 -4.97
CA HIS A 10 -9.14 5.32 -5.49
C HIS A 10 -9.56 6.20 -6.67
N PHE A 11 -10.40 5.67 -7.58
CA PHE A 11 -10.94 6.43 -8.69
C PHE A 11 -11.74 7.63 -8.19
N ASN A 12 -12.65 7.43 -7.23
CA ASN A 12 -13.40 8.52 -6.64
C ASN A 12 -12.48 9.56 -5.99
N ALA A 13 -11.50 9.15 -5.20
CA ALA A 13 -10.58 10.05 -4.53
C ALA A 13 -9.73 10.84 -5.55
N THR A 14 -9.21 10.17 -6.57
CA THR A 14 -8.37 10.79 -7.60
C THR A 14 -9.18 11.76 -8.47
N VAL A 15 -10.30 11.33 -9.00
CA VAL A 15 -11.10 12.14 -9.93
C VAL A 15 -11.71 13.33 -9.21
N THR A 16 -12.25 13.16 -8.01
CA THR A 16 -12.80 14.30 -7.24
C THR A 16 -11.71 15.24 -6.75
N GLY A 17 -10.50 14.75 -6.47
CA GLY A 17 -9.37 15.58 -6.08
C GLY A 17 -8.76 16.39 -7.22
N TYR A 18 -8.64 15.79 -8.41
CA TYR A 18 -8.02 16.46 -9.56
C TYR A 18 -8.99 17.35 -10.35
N PHE A 19 -10.25 16.94 -10.48
CA PHE A 19 -11.21 17.66 -11.32
C PHE A 19 -12.18 18.54 -10.53
N THR A 20 -12.01 18.64 -9.20
CA THR A 20 -12.87 19.46 -8.32
C THR A 20 -14.38 19.27 -8.61
N LEU A 21 -14.77 18.04 -8.88
CA LEU A 21 -16.16 17.72 -9.18
C LEU A 21 -17.01 17.89 -7.91
N PRO A 22 -18.18 18.55 -8.01
CA PRO A 22 -19.05 18.80 -6.87
C PRO A 22 -19.65 17.53 -6.27
N HIS A 23 -19.64 16.43 -7.03
CA HIS A 23 -20.18 15.15 -6.62
C HIS A 23 -19.23 14.01 -6.97
N LYS A 24 -19.17 12.99 -6.12
CA LYS A 24 -18.48 11.74 -6.40
C LYS A 24 -19.14 11.04 -7.57
N LEU A 25 -18.35 10.51 -8.51
CA LEU A 25 -18.87 9.81 -9.70
C LEU A 25 -19.58 8.51 -9.32
N PHE A 26 -19.14 7.84 -8.25
CA PHE A 26 -19.85 6.70 -7.66
C PHE A 26 -20.44 7.13 -6.32
N THR A 27 -21.70 6.82 -6.11
CA THR A 27 -22.57 7.43 -5.11
C THR A 27 -22.14 7.28 -3.66
N SER A 28 -21.43 6.22 -3.29
CA SER A 28 -20.96 6.05 -1.93
C SER A 28 -19.77 5.11 -1.87
N THR A 29 -18.78 5.49 -1.09
CA THR A 29 -17.70 4.59 -0.67
C THR A 29 -18.09 3.78 0.57
N LEU A 30 -19.29 4.01 1.11
CA LEU A 30 -19.88 3.28 2.23
C LEU A 30 -21.03 2.42 1.73
N VAL A 31 -20.98 1.13 2.02
CA VAL A 31 -22.07 0.18 1.82
C VAL A 31 -22.47 -0.35 3.19
N GLN A 32 -23.69 -0.07 3.62
CA GLN A 32 -24.19 -0.44 4.95
C GLN A 32 -23.25 -0.01 6.10
N GLY A 33 -22.65 1.17 5.98
CA GLY A 33 -21.70 1.70 6.98
C GLY A 33 -20.28 1.18 6.89
N ILE A 34 -19.99 0.24 5.99
CA ILE A 34 -18.64 -0.29 5.79
C ILE A 34 -17.95 0.49 4.66
N TYR A 35 -16.76 0.99 4.93
CA TYR A 35 -15.95 1.64 3.91
C TYR A 35 -15.40 0.62 2.91
N LEU A 36 -15.69 0.82 1.62
CA LEU A 36 -15.30 -0.11 0.55
C LEU A 36 -13.79 -0.34 0.46
N GLY A 37 -12.99 0.64 0.84
CA GLY A 37 -11.52 0.51 0.88
C GLY A 37 -11.09 -0.52 1.92
N ASP A 38 -11.64 -0.45 3.13
CA ASP A 38 -11.34 -1.38 4.22
C ASP A 38 -11.84 -2.79 3.90
N PHE A 39 -13.04 -2.88 3.33
CA PHE A 39 -13.57 -4.16 2.84
C PHE A 39 -12.66 -4.80 1.80
N GLY A 40 -12.23 -4.02 0.79
CA GLY A 40 -11.35 -4.50 -0.26
C GLY A 40 -9.99 -4.95 0.26
N SER A 41 -9.39 -4.18 1.16
CA SER A 41 -8.09 -4.49 1.77
C SER A 41 -8.16 -5.73 2.65
N SER A 42 -9.18 -5.83 3.50
CA SER A 42 -9.39 -6.99 4.37
C SER A 42 -9.59 -8.27 3.57
N LEU A 43 -10.41 -8.23 2.53
CA LEU A 43 -10.62 -9.37 1.64
C LEU A 43 -9.33 -9.77 0.92
N PHE A 44 -8.51 -8.79 0.54
CA PHE A 44 -7.22 -9.04 -0.10
C PHE A 44 -6.25 -9.74 0.87
N PHE A 45 -6.18 -9.31 2.12
CA PHE A 45 -5.36 -9.97 3.15
C PHE A 45 -5.81 -11.40 3.43
N ILE A 46 -7.13 -11.64 3.54
CA ILE A 46 -7.69 -12.98 3.77
C ILE A 46 -7.32 -13.91 2.60
N VAL A 47 -7.55 -13.48 1.36
CA VAL A 47 -7.26 -14.29 0.17
C VAL A 47 -5.75 -14.53 0.04
N SER A 48 -4.93 -13.52 0.32
CA SER A 48 -3.46 -13.67 0.29
C SER A 48 -2.98 -14.66 1.34
N GLY A 49 -3.48 -14.56 2.57
CA GLY A 49 -3.15 -15.49 3.66
C GLY A 49 -3.57 -16.93 3.35
N ALA A 50 -4.80 -17.12 2.88
CA ALA A 50 -5.30 -18.43 2.47
C ALA A 50 -4.49 -19.04 1.32
N SER A 51 -4.14 -18.22 0.31
CA SER A 51 -3.29 -18.66 -0.79
C SER A 51 -1.91 -19.10 -0.32
N LEU A 52 -1.31 -18.37 0.61
CA LEU A 52 -0.02 -18.75 1.20
C LEU A 52 -0.11 -20.07 1.97
N ALA A 53 -1.14 -20.22 2.81
CA ALA A 53 -1.36 -21.45 3.58
C ALA A 53 -1.51 -22.70 2.69
N LEU A 54 -2.10 -22.52 1.50
CA LEU A 54 -2.29 -23.62 0.54
C LEU A 54 -1.08 -23.89 -0.35
N THR A 55 -0.21 -22.90 -0.58
CA THR A 55 0.84 -23.01 -1.60
C THR A 55 2.25 -23.06 -1.05
N VAL A 56 2.46 -22.68 0.21
CA VAL A 56 3.78 -22.73 0.85
C VAL A 56 3.98 -24.11 1.49
N PRO A 57 4.99 -24.89 1.04
CA PRO A 57 5.28 -26.17 1.66
C PRO A 57 5.71 -26.01 3.12
N PRO A 58 5.30 -26.92 4.03
CA PRO A 58 5.67 -26.87 5.45
C PRO A 58 7.20 -26.90 5.68
N GLU A 59 7.95 -27.56 4.79
CA GLU A 59 9.40 -27.69 4.90
C GLU A 59 10.15 -26.49 4.33
N GLN A 60 9.43 -25.49 3.77
CA GLN A 60 10.08 -24.33 3.19
C GLN A 60 10.76 -23.48 4.27
N SER A 61 12.08 -23.30 4.15
CA SER A 61 12.84 -22.42 5.04
C SER A 61 12.25 -21.00 5.06
N PRO A 62 12.15 -20.36 6.24
CA PRO A 62 11.69 -18.97 6.36
C PRO A 62 12.46 -18.00 5.45
N TRP A 63 13.78 -18.19 5.32
CA TRP A 63 14.61 -17.38 4.43
C TRP A 63 14.21 -17.51 2.96
N GLN A 64 13.93 -18.73 2.49
CA GLN A 64 13.46 -18.95 1.12
C GLN A 64 12.09 -18.32 0.90
N PHE A 65 11.20 -18.40 1.89
CA PHE A 65 9.90 -17.74 1.86
C PHE A 65 10.07 -16.21 1.72
N TYR A 66 10.82 -15.56 2.60
CA TYR A 66 11.03 -14.11 2.54
C TYR A 66 11.66 -13.67 1.22
N LYS A 67 12.66 -14.39 0.73
CA LYS A 67 13.30 -14.11 -0.56
C LYS A 67 12.32 -14.18 -1.74
N LYS A 68 11.44 -15.17 -1.74
CA LYS A 68 10.38 -15.31 -2.76
C LYS A 68 9.39 -14.15 -2.69
N ARG A 69 8.94 -13.78 -1.49
CA ARG A 69 7.98 -12.67 -1.30
C ARG A 69 8.60 -11.33 -1.67
N ALA A 70 9.81 -11.06 -1.22
CA ALA A 70 10.52 -9.84 -1.60
C ALA A 70 10.67 -9.70 -3.12
N LYS A 71 11.08 -10.75 -3.80
CA LYS A 71 11.18 -10.76 -5.28
C LYS A 71 9.85 -10.57 -5.99
N ALA A 72 8.75 -11.01 -5.40
CA ALA A 72 7.43 -10.86 -5.99
C ALA A 72 6.85 -9.46 -5.81
N VAL A 73 7.15 -8.79 -4.71
CA VAL A 73 6.49 -7.54 -4.31
C VAL A 73 7.34 -6.31 -4.66
N PHE A 74 8.60 -6.28 -4.25
CA PHE A 74 9.42 -5.07 -4.34
C PHE A 74 9.70 -4.56 -5.76
N PRO A 75 9.98 -5.38 -6.78
CA PRO A 75 10.31 -4.84 -8.11
C PRO A 75 9.15 -4.03 -8.70
N LEU A 76 7.93 -4.52 -8.58
CA LEU A 76 6.74 -3.81 -9.08
C LEU A 76 6.43 -2.58 -8.24
N PHE A 77 6.58 -2.67 -6.91
CA PHE A 77 6.42 -1.55 -6.01
C PHE A 77 7.42 -0.42 -6.35
N TRP A 78 8.70 -0.73 -6.47
CA TRP A 78 9.72 0.27 -6.78
C TRP A 78 9.50 0.92 -8.14
N LEU A 79 9.11 0.14 -9.14
CA LEU A 79 8.77 0.69 -10.46
C LEU A 79 7.60 1.68 -10.36
N ALA A 80 6.52 1.29 -9.71
CA ALA A 80 5.35 2.14 -9.51
C ALA A 80 5.71 3.40 -8.69
N TRP A 81 6.49 3.23 -7.62
CA TRP A 81 6.92 4.32 -6.76
C TRP A 81 7.79 5.34 -7.52
N VAL A 82 8.80 4.89 -8.28
CA VAL A 82 9.64 5.78 -9.09
C VAL A 82 8.81 6.59 -10.08
N VAL A 83 7.85 5.95 -10.75
CA VAL A 83 6.96 6.64 -11.70
C VAL A 83 6.10 7.68 -10.98
N CYS A 84 5.40 7.29 -9.92
CA CYS A 84 4.52 8.20 -9.17
C CYS A 84 5.30 9.32 -8.49
N PHE A 85 6.44 9.01 -7.89
CA PHE A 85 7.33 10.01 -7.28
C PHE A 85 7.80 11.02 -8.32
N SER A 86 8.27 10.56 -9.49
CA SER A 86 8.74 11.45 -10.56
C SER A 86 7.63 12.37 -11.08
N ILE A 87 6.43 11.84 -11.30
CA ILE A 87 5.27 12.63 -11.71
C ILE A 87 4.94 13.69 -10.66
N ARG A 88 4.86 13.31 -9.38
CA ARG A 88 4.53 14.24 -8.30
C ARG A 88 5.62 15.29 -8.09
N PHE A 89 6.89 14.88 -8.15
CA PHE A 89 8.03 15.79 -8.01
C PHE A 89 8.04 16.86 -9.11
N LEU A 90 7.71 16.48 -10.33
CA LEU A 90 7.67 17.40 -11.48
C LEU A 90 6.40 18.26 -11.49
N SER A 91 5.26 17.70 -11.13
CA SER A 91 3.97 18.40 -11.18
C SER A 91 3.69 19.29 -9.97
N GLN A 92 4.30 19.00 -8.83
CA GLN A 92 4.10 19.71 -7.57
C GLN A 92 5.44 20.07 -6.91
N PRO A 93 6.19 21.07 -7.47
CA PRO A 93 7.46 21.48 -6.92
C PRO A 93 7.33 21.87 -5.44
N GLY A 94 8.20 21.32 -4.59
CA GLY A 94 8.19 21.58 -3.16
C GLY A 94 7.26 20.70 -2.33
N TYR A 95 6.50 19.80 -2.92
CA TYR A 95 5.61 18.88 -2.18
C TYR A 95 6.34 18.14 -1.04
N TYR A 96 7.56 17.67 -1.29
CA TYR A 96 8.35 16.91 -0.31
C TYR A 96 9.30 17.75 0.55
N THR A 97 9.15 19.08 0.59
CA THR A 97 10.10 19.99 1.28
C THR A 97 10.21 19.72 2.79
N GLY A 98 9.16 19.18 3.42
CA GLY A 98 9.16 18.81 4.84
C GLY A 98 9.64 17.39 5.15
N ALA A 99 9.89 16.58 4.11
CA ALA A 99 10.28 15.19 4.30
C ALA A 99 11.77 15.06 4.62
N LYS A 100 12.10 14.27 5.65
CA LYS A 100 13.48 14.00 6.02
C LYS A 100 14.06 12.92 5.11
N THR A 101 15.32 13.05 4.68
CA THR A 101 15.99 12.09 3.80
C THR A 101 15.96 10.65 4.33
N ILE A 102 16.01 10.46 5.65
CA ILE A 102 15.91 9.12 6.25
C ILE A 102 14.57 8.44 5.94
N THR A 103 13.49 9.21 5.75
CA THR A 103 12.19 8.63 5.41
C THR A 103 12.16 8.03 4.01
N LEU A 104 13.05 8.45 3.12
CA LEU A 104 13.21 7.83 1.81
C LEU A 104 13.58 6.34 1.91
N VAL A 105 14.47 6.00 2.85
CA VAL A 105 14.85 4.60 3.11
C VAL A 105 13.65 3.82 3.63
N LEU A 106 12.87 4.41 4.53
CA LEU A 106 11.66 3.77 5.07
C LEU A 106 10.61 3.56 3.98
N THR A 107 10.37 4.56 3.14
CA THR A 107 9.46 4.46 1.98
C THR A 107 9.92 3.37 1.01
N PHE A 108 11.22 3.32 0.71
CA PHE A 108 11.79 2.31 -0.18
C PHE A 108 11.62 0.87 0.36
N LEU A 109 11.56 0.72 1.68
CA LEU A 109 11.30 -0.54 2.37
C LEU A 109 9.79 -0.78 2.62
N GLY A 110 8.92 0.18 2.34
CA GLY A 110 7.47 0.11 2.63
C GLY A 110 7.14 0.21 4.12
N LEU A 111 8.00 0.84 4.91
CA LEU A 111 7.88 0.94 6.37
C LEU A 111 7.58 2.37 6.87
N ASP A 112 7.50 3.34 5.99
CA ASP A 112 7.29 4.75 6.27
C ASP A 112 5.97 5.01 6.99
N ASN A 113 4.91 4.33 6.60
CA ASN A 113 3.59 4.47 7.22
C ASN A 113 3.63 4.15 8.73
N PHE A 114 4.44 3.20 9.16
CA PHE A 114 4.63 2.91 10.59
C PHE A 114 5.33 4.06 11.32
N ALA A 115 6.32 4.69 10.68
CA ALA A 115 7.04 5.82 11.26
C ALA A 115 6.15 7.06 11.37
N VAL A 116 5.29 7.31 10.38
CA VAL A 116 4.29 8.39 10.43
C VAL A 116 3.25 8.10 11.50
N ALA A 117 2.69 6.89 11.53
CA ALA A 117 1.70 6.49 12.53
C ALA A 117 2.24 6.53 13.97
N ALA A 118 3.52 6.23 14.15
CA ALA A 118 4.20 6.36 15.45
C ALA A 118 4.56 7.82 15.83
N GLY A 119 4.31 8.78 14.93
CA GLY A 119 4.66 10.19 15.16
C GLY A 119 6.15 10.50 15.09
N TRP A 120 6.98 9.58 14.56
CA TRP A 120 8.43 9.78 14.47
C TRP A 120 8.82 10.74 13.35
N VAL A 121 8.00 10.81 12.33
CA VAL A 121 8.16 11.72 11.18
C VAL A 121 6.82 12.34 10.81
N GLY A 122 6.84 13.62 10.43
CA GLY A 122 5.61 14.34 10.05
C GLY A 122 5.26 14.20 8.56
N MET A 123 6.25 13.88 7.72
CA MET A 123 6.10 13.72 6.28
C MET A 123 7.12 12.72 5.74
N ASP A 124 6.71 11.95 4.77
CA ASP A 124 7.50 10.95 4.08
C ASP A 124 7.43 11.11 2.55
N PHE A 125 7.95 10.14 1.82
CA PHE A 125 7.95 10.11 0.36
C PHE A 125 6.88 9.14 -0.20
N ALA A 126 5.86 8.83 0.58
CA ALA A 126 4.79 7.94 0.16
C ALA A 126 3.99 8.50 -1.04
N CYS A 127 3.66 7.65 -2.00
CA CYS A 127 2.91 8.03 -3.19
C CYS A 127 2.09 6.92 -3.87
N VAL A 128 2.23 5.65 -3.46
CA VAL A 128 1.57 4.50 -4.11
C VAL A 128 0.79 3.57 -3.18
N GLY A 129 0.55 3.97 -1.93
CA GLY A 129 -0.18 3.15 -0.96
C GLY A 129 0.73 2.25 -0.13
N GLU A 130 1.83 2.78 0.33
CA GLU A 130 2.85 2.14 1.15
C GLU A 130 2.28 1.54 2.44
N TRP A 131 1.20 2.12 2.98
CA TRP A 131 0.49 1.56 4.14
C TRP A 131 0.04 0.11 3.90
N PHE A 132 -0.43 -0.19 2.70
CA PHE A 132 -0.85 -1.53 2.32
C PHE A 132 0.35 -2.47 2.20
N LEU A 133 1.44 -1.99 1.58
CA LEU A 133 2.70 -2.73 1.49
C LEU A 133 3.25 -3.04 2.87
N GLY A 134 3.34 -2.05 3.76
CA GLY A 134 3.79 -2.23 5.14
C GLY A 134 2.97 -3.28 5.88
N SER A 135 1.65 -3.23 5.76
CA SER A 135 0.75 -4.20 6.38
C SER A 135 0.98 -5.62 5.86
N ILE A 136 1.13 -5.81 4.54
CA ILE A 136 1.38 -7.14 3.97
C ILE A 136 2.77 -7.69 4.33
N LEU A 137 3.78 -6.82 4.40
CA LEU A 137 5.12 -7.21 4.85
C LEU A 137 5.12 -7.67 6.30
N PHE A 138 4.37 -6.99 7.16
CA PHE A 138 4.19 -7.40 8.54
C PHE A 138 3.51 -8.78 8.66
N LEU A 139 2.46 -9.02 7.88
CA LEU A 139 1.82 -10.32 7.81
C LEU A 139 2.77 -11.41 7.28
N TYR A 140 3.58 -11.10 6.29
CA TYR A 140 4.60 -12.03 5.79
C TYR A 140 5.66 -12.35 6.84
N LEU A 141 6.03 -11.38 7.68
CA LEU A 141 6.97 -11.62 8.78
C LEU A 141 6.44 -12.63 9.78
N LEU A 142 5.13 -12.57 10.07
CA LEU A 142 4.49 -13.48 11.01
C LEU A 142 4.17 -14.86 10.42
N PHE A 143 3.94 -14.96 9.10
CA PHE A 143 3.45 -16.17 8.46
C PHE A 143 4.28 -17.44 8.75
N PRO A 144 5.64 -17.44 8.70
CA PRO A 144 6.43 -18.63 9.00
C PRO A 144 6.43 -19.04 10.49
N LEU A 145 5.81 -18.25 11.36
CA LEU A 145 5.68 -18.55 12.78
C LEU A 145 4.36 -19.26 13.12
N LEU A 146 3.44 -19.33 12.16
CA LEU A 146 2.14 -19.99 12.27
C LEU A 146 2.19 -21.44 11.81
#